data_e41126f03ad010a665b1206e81514e2b
#
_entry.id   e41126f03ad010a665b1206e81514e2b
#
_cell.length_a   1.000
_cell.length_b   1.000
_cell.length_c   1.000
_cell.angle_alpha   90.00
_cell.angle_beta   90.00
_cell.angle_gamma   90.00
#
_symmetry.space_group_name_H-M   'P 1'
#
loop_
_entity.id
_entity.type
_entity.pdbx_description
1 polymer ?
#
loop_
_entity_poly.entity_id
_entity_poly.type
_entity_poly.pdbx_seq_one_letter_code
_entity_poly.pdbx_strand_id
1 'polypeptide(L)'
;MKIAHLVLSNVFAGIEQHVNELILEQDKEFEVVLICNAEIEDRFDSPNIVSIKNFSRNSPLGLLKLFLLIKKMNLDLIHTHGSKTSSIINLIRKFINIKHVATAHGIKKKTTPFLKADKLIAVSSKIKSSIDRDSTIINNWWSPKLPQKIKRSNDYILAVGRLEKVKGFDLLIESWKNISSNLIIIGSGKEYSNLNKLIANFKLQSNVKIIDEMPQMQLIEYYKKASMLIISSR
;
A
#
# COMPACT_ATOMS: atom_id res chain seq x y z
N MET A 1 -24.35 9.96 4.18
CA MET A 1 -23.08 10.50 4.71
C MET A 1 -22.07 10.52 3.59
N LYS A 2 -21.37 11.65 3.39
CA LYS A 2 -20.37 11.83 2.33
C LYS A 2 -18.94 11.72 2.92
N ILE A 3 -18.20 10.72 2.49
CA ILE A 3 -16.87 10.38 3.01
C ILE A 3 -15.82 10.62 1.92
N ALA A 4 -14.72 11.30 2.27
CA ALA A 4 -13.56 11.33 1.38
C ALA A 4 -12.41 10.50 1.97
N HIS A 5 -11.81 9.63 1.15
CA HIS A 5 -10.52 9.01 1.43
C HIS A 5 -9.39 9.82 0.81
N LEU A 6 -8.32 10.06 1.56
CA LEU A 6 -7.16 10.82 1.08
C LEU A 6 -5.90 9.96 1.08
N VAL A 7 -5.33 9.76 -0.13
CA VAL A 7 -4.09 9.03 -0.37
C VAL A 7 -3.18 9.84 -1.28
N LEU A 8 -2.00 10.23 -0.81
CA LEU A 8 -1.03 11.05 -1.55
C LEU A 8 0.35 10.35 -1.60
N SER A 9 0.38 9.16 -2.15
CA SER A 9 1.61 8.43 -2.46
C SER A 9 1.96 8.53 -3.95
N ASN A 10 3.20 8.21 -4.31
CA ASN A 10 3.65 8.17 -5.71
C ASN A 10 3.65 6.74 -6.26
N VAL A 11 3.32 5.77 -5.43
CA VAL A 11 3.35 4.35 -5.80
C VAL A 11 2.07 3.69 -5.31
N PHE A 12 1.47 2.86 -6.15
CA PHE A 12 0.36 2.00 -5.75
C PHE A 12 0.92 0.74 -5.08
N ALA A 13 0.67 0.58 -3.78
CA ALA A 13 1.18 -0.52 -2.96
C ALA A 13 0.10 -0.99 -1.97
N GLY A 14 0.49 -1.67 -0.89
CA GLY A 14 -0.45 -2.28 0.05
C GLY A 14 -1.42 -1.31 0.75
N ILE A 15 -1.04 -0.04 0.94
CA ILE A 15 -1.95 0.98 1.50
C ILE A 15 -3.02 1.34 0.47
N GLU A 16 -2.61 1.59 -0.75
CA GLU A 16 -3.47 2.00 -1.86
C GLU A 16 -4.43 0.86 -2.22
N GLN A 17 -3.94 -0.38 -2.26
CA GLN A 17 -4.77 -1.57 -2.46
C GLN A 17 -5.84 -1.71 -1.36
N HIS A 18 -5.44 -1.56 -0.08
CA HIS A 18 -6.39 -1.59 1.04
C HIS A 18 -7.45 -0.47 0.92
N VAL A 19 -7.04 0.74 0.53
CA VAL A 19 -7.96 1.87 0.34
C VAL A 19 -8.92 1.60 -0.82
N ASN A 20 -8.44 1.05 -1.93
CA ASN A 20 -9.27 0.67 -3.05
C ASN A 20 -10.38 -0.31 -2.64
N GLU A 21 -10.03 -1.38 -1.94
CA GLU A 21 -11.01 -2.37 -1.46
C GLU A 21 -11.98 -1.77 -0.42
N LEU A 22 -11.47 -0.92 0.48
CA LEU A 22 -12.29 -0.25 1.49
C LEU A 22 -13.34 0.67 0.84
N ILE A 23 -12.96 1.44 -0.16
CA ILE A 23 -13.86 2.35 -0.87
C ILE A 23 -14.95 1.56 -1.59
N LEU A 24 -14.60 0.49 -2.29
CA LEU A 24 -15.58 -0.34 -3.01
C LEU A 24 -16.63 -0.97 -2.07
N GLU A 25 -16.26 -1.30 -0.84
CA GLU A 25 -17.23 -1.78 0.16
C GLU A 25 -18.06 -0.64 0.74
N GLN A 26 -17.46 0.49 1.06
CA GLN A 26 -18.16 1.62 1.66
C GLN A 26 -19.10 2.34 0.68
N ASP A 27 -18.80 2.34 -0.62
CA ASP A 27 -19.64 2.96 -1.66
C ASP A 27 -21.01 2.26 -1.80
N LYS A 28 -21.17 1.07 -1.24
CA LYS A 28 -22.47 0.38 -1.17
C LYS A 28 -23.46 1.03 -0.19
N GLU A 29 -22.96 1.77 0.80
CA GLU A 29 -23.78 2.34 1.89
C GLU A 29 -23.65 3.87 2.01
N PHE A 30 -22.55 4.44 1.51
CA PHE A 30 -22.22 5.85 1.67
C PHE A 30 -21.83 6.48 0.32
N GLU A 31 -21.94 7.78 0.22
CA GLU A 31 -21.34 8.53 -0.89
C GLU A 31 -19.83 8.65 -0.62
N VAL A 32 -19.02 7.89 -1.36
CA VAL A 32 -17.57 7.85 -1.14
C VAL A 32 -16.83 8.52 -2.27
N VAL A 33 -15.80 9.31 -1.94
CA VAL A 33 -14.92 9.98 -2.89
C VAL A 33 -13.47 9.64 -2.55
N LEU A 34 -12.69 9.26 -3.54
CA LEU A 34 -11.24 9.11 -3.41
C LEU A 34 -10.53 10.38 -3.87
N ILE A 35 -9.74 10.99 -2.98
CA ILE A 35 -8.77 12.04 -3.35
C ILE A 35 -7.39 11.39 -3.39
N CYS A 36 -6.79 11.28 -4.57
CA CYS A 36 -5.51 10.61 -4.75
C CYS A 36 -4.51 11.42 -5.59
N ASN A 37 -3.26 10.93 -5.64
CA ASN A 37 -2.26 11.46 -6.56
C ASN A 37 -2.59 11.06 -8.01
N ALA A 38 -2.58 12.02 -8.92
CA ALA A 38 -2.87 11.82 -10.34
C ALA A 38 -1.97 10.77 -11.03
N GLU A 39 -0.75 10.54 -10.51
CA GLU A 39 0.18 9.56 -11.07
C GLU A 39 -0.21 8.09 -10.84
N ILE A 40 -1.18 7.85 -9.96
CA ILE A 40 -1.64 6.48 -9.62
C ILE A 40 -3.17 6.34 -9.71
N GLU A 41 -3.85 7.32 -10.27
CA GLU A 41 -5.32 7.37 -10.37
C GLU A 41 -5.89 6.16 -11.12
N ASP A 42 -5.27 5.79 -12.22
CA ASP A 42 -5.64 4.68 -13.11
C ASP A 42 -5.53 3.29 -12.46
N ARG A 43 -4.95 3.22 -11.26
CA ARG A 43 -4.78 1.98 -10.50
C ARG A 43 -5.93 1.71 -9.50
N PHE A 44 -6.86 2.64 -9.36
CA PHE A 44 -8.02 2.50 -8.47
C PHE A 44 -9.28 2.17 -9.27
N ASP A 45 -10.10 1.29 -8.70
CA ASP A 45 -11.41 0.90 -9.28
C ASP A 45 -12.57 1.76 -8.75
N SER A 46 -12.29 2.81 -7.97
CA SER A 46 -13.31 3.68 -7.39
C SER A 46 -14.08 4.44 -8.48
N PRO A 47 -15.43 4.51 -8.40
CA PRO A 47 -16.22 5.24 -9.39
C PRO A 47 -16.11 6.77 -9.24
N ASN A 48 -15.72 7.27 -8.06
CA ASN A 48 -15.67 8.70 -7.74
C ASN A 48 -14.25 9.10 -7.33
N ILE A 49 -13.41 9.43 -8.30
CA ILE A 49 -12.03 9.87 -8.06
C ILE A 49 -11.87 11.35 -8.32
N VAL A 50 -11.16 12.03 -7.44
CA VAL A 50 -10.66 13.38 -7.62
C VAL A 50 -9.15 13.33 -7.52
N SER A 51 -8.48 13.39 -8.65
CA SER A 51 -7.02 13.34 -8.70
C SER A 51 -6.42 14.73 -8.51
N ILE A 52 -5.34 14.79 -7.74
CA ILE A 52 -4.57 16.00 -7.53
C ILE A 52 -3.08 15.70 -7.67
N LYS A 53 -2.30 16.67 -8.13
CA LYS A 53 -0.85 16.52 -8.15
C LYS A 53 -0.32 16.38 -6.72
N ASN A 54 0.51 15.36 -6.49
CA ASN A 54 1.13 15.16 -5.18
C ASN A 54 1.98 16.40 -4.78
N PHE A 55 1.98 16.73 -3.50
CA PHE A 55 2.72 17.86 -2.96
C PHE A 55 3.32 17.57 -1.58
N SER A 56 4.32 18.36 -1.19
CA SER A 56 4.91 18.30 0.14
C SER A 56 3.92 18.78 1.21
N ARG A 57 3.94 18.15 2.39
CA ARG A 57 3.10 18.57 3.55
C ARG A 57 3.27 20.04 3.94
N ASN A 58 4.37 20.66 3.55
CA ASN A 58 4.69 22.06 3.85
C ASN A 58 4.46 22.99 2.65
N SER A 59 3.83 22.54 1.56
CA SER A 59 3.54 23.36 0.39
C SER A 59 2.31 24.24 0.63
N PRO A 60 2.45 25.58 0.76
CA PRO A 60 1.31 26.47 1.02
C PRO A 60 0.27 26.39 -0.12
N LEU A 61 0.73 26.36 -1.38
CA LEU A 61 -0.13 26.27 -2.54
C LEU A 61 -0.89 24.92 -2.60
N GLY A 62 -0.22 23.83 -2.28
CA GLY A 62 -0.84 22.50 -2.20
C GLY A 62 -1.90 22.42 -1.10
N LEU A 63 -1.59 22.98 0.08
CA LEU A 63 -2.53 23.06 1.21
C LEU A 63 -3.75 23.91 0.86
N LEU A 64 -3.55 25.08 0.22
CA LEU A 64 -4.64 25.96 -0.19
C LEU A 64 -5.55 25.29 -1.23
N LYS A 65 -4.96 24.66 -2.27
CA LYS A 65 -5.74 23.94 -3.29
C LYS A 65 -6.58 22.82 -2.67
N LEU A 66 -5.99 22.02 -1.80
CA LEU A 66 -6.70 20.92 -1.12
C LEU A 66 -7.78 21.47 -0.16
N PHE A 67 -7.50 22.55 0.56
CA PHE A 67 -8.49 23.22 1.41
C PHE A 67 -9.73 23.67 0.62
N LEU A 68 -9.53 24.38 -0.51
CA LEU A 68 -10.62 24.86 -1.37
C LEU A 68 -11.41 23.68 -1.96
N LEU A 69 -10.72 22.62 -2.37
CA LEU A 69 -11.35 21.39 -2.86
C LEU A 69 -12.25 20.76 -1.79
N ILE A 70 -11.73 20.50 -0.58
CA ILE A 70 -12.47 19.90 0.53
C ILE A 70 -13.67 20.77 0.90
N LYS A 71 -13.49 22.09 0.97
CA LYS A 71 -14.57 23.03 1.28
C LYS A 71 -15.71 22.96 0.26
N LYS A 72 -15.38 22.85 -1.04
CA LYS A 72 -16.36 22.73 -2.13
C LYS A 72 -17.12 21.39 -2.10
N MET A 73 -16.50 20.33 -1.60
CA MET A 73 -17.07 18.97 -1.63
C MET A 73 -18.16 18.75 -0.59
N ASN A 74 -18.28 19.62 0.43
CA ASN A 74 -19.25 19.52 1.52
C ASN A 74 -19.26 18.12 2.18
N LEU A 75 -18.08 17.68 2.68
CA LEU A 75 -17.87 16.36 3.24
C LEU A 75 -18.31 16.31 4.72
N ASP A 76 -18.90 15.18 5.12
CA ASP A 76 -19.18 14.88 6.54
C ASP A 76 -17.93 14.38 7.26
N LEU A 77 -17.10 13.62 6.55
CA LEU A 77 -15.93 12.96 7.11
C LEU A 77 -14.78 12.87 6.10
N ILE A 78 -13.56 13.07 6.57
CA ILE A 78 -12.35 12.76 5.82
C ILE A 78 -11.56 11.64 6.50
N HIS A 79 -11.22 10.60 5.75
CA HIS A 79 -10.43 9.47 6.18
C HIS A 79 -9.03 9.54 5.54
N THR A 80 -8.00 9.67 6.36
CA THR A 80 -6.62 9.77 5.89
C THR A 80 -5.86 8.48 6.10
N HIS A 81 -5.03 8.11 5.12
CA HIS A 81 -4.21 6.91 5.18
C HIS A 81 -2.72 7.29 5.26
N GLY A 82 -2.14 7.07 6.45
CA GLY A 82 -0.74 7.34 6.73
C GLY A 82 -0.44 8.74 7.26
N SER A 83 0.81 8.95 7.68
CA SER A 83 1.22 10.15 8.44
C SER A 83 1.26 11.44 7.61
N LYS A 84 1.52 11.34 6.29
CA LYS A 84 1.57 12.53 5.42
C LYS A 84 0.20 13.18 5.30
N THR A 85 -0.79 12.40 4.92
CA THR A 85 -2.18 12.85 4.70
C THR A 85 -2.81 13.31 6.02
N SER A 86 -2.55 12.59 7.12
CA SER A 86 -3.01 13.02 8.45
C SER A 86 -2.40 14.36 8.88
N SER A 87 -1.10 14.60 8.61
CA SER A 87 -0.47 15.90 8.89
C SER A 87 -1.12 17.03 8.10
N ILE A 88 -1.39 16.81 6.82
CA ILE A 88 -2.01 17.79 5.93
C ILE A 88 -3.42 18.15 6.43
N ILE A 89 -4.23 17.15 6.73
CA ILE A 89 -5.61 17.39 7.20
C ILE A 89 -5.63 18.06 8.58
N ASN A 90 -4.70 17.75 9.46
CA ASN A 90 -4.59 18.44 10.74
C ASN A 90 -4.31 19.96 10.61
N LEU A 91 -3.66 20.39 9.55
CA LEU A 91 -3.47 21.81 9.23
C LEU A 91 -4.75 22.42 8.67
N ILE A 92 -5.39 21.76 7.73
CA ILE A 92 -6.61 22.22 7.04
C ILE A 92 -7.79 22.32 8.03
N ARG A 93 -7.93 21.39 8.96
CA ARG A 93 -9.00 21.36 9.97
C ARG A 93 -9.03 22.55 10.91
N LYS A 94 -7.99 23.35 10.97
CA LYS A 94 -8.02 24.63 11.72
C LYS A 94 -8.99 25.64 11.11
N PHE A 95 -9.36 25.44 9.84
CA PHE A 95 -10.18 26.36 9.03
C PHE A 95 -11.48 25.73 8.52
N ILE A 96 -11.68 24.43 8.71
CA ILE A 96 -12.89 23.70 8.32
C ILE A 96 -13.31 22.76 9.46
N ASN A 97 -14.59 22.80 9.81
CA ASN A 97 -15.19 21.85 10.74
C ASN A 97 -15.56 20.56 9.99
N ILE A 98 -14.66 19.58 9.98
CA ILE A 98 -14.86 18.26 9.37
C ILE A 98 -14.38 17.16 10.31
N LYS A 99 -15.12 16.06 10.38
CA LYS A 99 -14.68 14.88 11.15
C LYS A 99 -13.49 14.23 10.46
N HIS A 100 -12.51 13.79 11.23
CA HIS A 100 -11.27 13.20 10.74
C HIS A 100 -11.02 11.83 11.36
N VAL A 101 -11.01 10.80 10.52
CA VAL A 101 -10.51 9.47 10.84
C VAL A 101 -9.12 9.30 10.23
N ALA A 102 -8.18 8.74 10.98
CA ALA A 102 -6.85 8.44 10.48
C ALA A 102 -6.53 6.96 10.63
N THR A 103 -6.00 6.32 9.59
CA THR A 103 -5.49 4.95 9.67
C THR A 103 -3.96 4.93 9.64
N ALA A 104 -3.38 4.30 10.65
CA ALA A 104 -1.96 4.03 10.74
C ALA A 104 -1.66 2.63 10.16
N HIS A 105 -0.99 2.59 9.01
CA HIS A 105 -0.65 1.37 8.26
C HIS A 105 0.74 0.80 8.59
N GLY A 106 1.50 1.42 9.45
CA GLY A 106 2.85 0.96 9.81
C GLY A 106 3.43 1.71 10.98
N ILE A 107 4.42 1.11 11.63
CA ILE A 107 5.16 1.71 12.72
C ILE A 107 5.89 2.95 12.19
N LYS A 108 5.75 4.08 12.88
CA LYS A 108 6.40 5.35 12.53
C LYS A 108 7.19 5.88 13.72
N LYS A 109 8.37 6.44 13.43
CA LYS A 109 9.17 7.15 14.48
C LYS A 109 8.45 8.38 15.04
N LYS A 110 7.61 9.04 14.22
CA LYS A 110 6.80 10.21 14.64
C LYS A 110 5.32 9.88 14.49
N THR A 111 4.61 9.81 15.59
CA THR A 111 3.17 9.49 15.67
C THR A 111 2.27 10.72 15.80
N THR A 112 2.86 11.90 16.06
CA THR A 112 2.15 13.19 16.20
C THR A 112 1.06 13.45 15.15
N PRO A 113 1.21 13.09 13.86
CA PRO A 113 0.15 13.27 12.86
C PRO A 113 -1.16 12.57 13.19
N PHE A 114 -1.11 11.45 13.91
CA PHE A 114 -2.28 10.66 14.26
C PHE A 114 -2.99 11.15 15.53
N LEU A 115 -2.27 11.87 16.39
CA LEU A 115 -2.80 12.31 17.70
C LEU A 115 -3.94 13.33 17.58
N LYS A 116 -4.08 14.02 16.47
CA LYS A 116 -5.10 15.08 16.25
C LYS A 116 -6.33 14.61 15.47
N ALA A 117 -6.41 13.37 15.03
CA ALA A 117 -7.60 12.84 14.37
C ALA A 117 -8.74 12.66 15.41
N ASP A 118 -10.01 12.70 15.03
CA ASP A 118 -11.12 12.44 15.96
C ASP A 118 -11.15 10.95 16.36
N LYS A 119 -10.90 10.08 15.39
CA LYS A 119 -10.73 8.64 15.59
C LYS A 119 -9.45 8.14 14.92
N LEU A 120 -8.81 7.18 15.57
CA LEU A 120 -7.60 6.54 15.08
C LEU A 120 -7.84 5.04 14.89
N ILE A 121 -7.48 4.55 13.71
CA ILE A 121 -7.47 3.12 13.37
C ILE A 121 -6.02 2.66 13.28
N ALA A 122 -5.70 1.55 13.92
CA ALA A 122 -4.43 0.85 13.79
C ALA A 122 -4.66 -0.50 13.09
N VAL A 123 -3.90 -0.82 12.04
CA VAL A 123 -4.12 -2.06 11.27
C VAL A 123 -3.53 -3.31 11.94
N SER A 124 -3.01 -3.20 13.15
CA SER A 124 -2.57 -4.33 13.97
C SER A 124 -2.33 -3.91 15.42
N SER A 125 -2.29 -4.88 16.34
CA SER A 125 -1.93 -4.66 17.75
C SER A 125 -0.54 -4.04 17.91
N LYS A 126 0.44 -4.47 17.10
CA LYS A 126 1.80 -3.93 17.10
C LYS A 126 1.84 -2.45 16.71
N ILE A 127 0.99 -2.02 15.77
CA ILE A 127 0.88 -0.60 15.41
C ILE A 127 0.16 0.17 16.49
N LYS A 128 -0.93 -0.38 17.06
CA LYS A 128 -1.63 0.24 18.20
C LYS A 128 -0.66 0.55 19.33
N SER A 129 0.13 -0.41 19.78
CA SER A 129 1.10 -0.22 20.86
C SER A 129 2.26 0.73 20.54
N SER A 130 2.48 1.05 19.25
CA SER A 130 3.51 2.01 18.83
C SER A 130 3.04 3.48 18.83
N ILE A 131 1.77 3.73 19.10
CA ILE A 131 1.17 5.07 19.10
C ILE A 131 0.60 5.35 20.49
N ASP A 132 1.10 6.40 21.13
CA ASP A 132 0.64 6.83 22.45
C ASP A 132 -0.72 7.53 22.35
N ARG A 133 -1.71 6.77 21.94
CA ARG A 133 -3.12 7.18 21.86
C ARG A 133 -4.03 5.98 21.72
N ASP A 134 -5.22 6.04 22.32
CA ASP A 134 -6.24 5.02 22.07
C ASP A 134 -6.65 4.96 20.61
N SER A 135 -6.72 3.75 20.11
CA SER A 135 -7.06 3.46 18.71
C SER A 135 -7.83 2.15 18.60
N THR A 136 -8.69 2.07 17.62
CA THR A 136 -9.41 0.85 17.28
C THR A 136 -8.53 -0.01 16.37
N ILE A 137 -8.41 -1.30 16.68
CA ILE A 137 -7.73 -2.24 15.78
C ILE A 137 -8.72 -2.68 14.71
N ILE A 138 -8.40 -2.36 13.45
CA ILE A 138 -9.10 -2.88 12.27
C ILE A 138 -8.03 -3.39 11.33
N ASN A 139 -7.89 -4.70 11.24
CA ASN A 139 -6.88 -5.33 10.39
C ASN A 139 -7.18 -5.05 8.91
N ASN A 140 -6.13 -4.92 8.10
CA ASN A 140 -6.33 -4.93 6.66
C ASN A 140 -7.00 -6.24 6.27
N TRP A 141 -7.98 -6.16 5.39
CA TRP A 141 -8.57 -7.35 4.78
C TRP A 141 -8.20 -7.41 3.31
N TRP A 142 -8.41 -8.54 2.74
CA TRP A 142 -8.30 -8.78 1.32
C TRP A 142 -9.37 -9.78 0.91
N SER A 143 -10.14 -9.46 -0.12
CA SER A 143 -11.18 -10.32 -0.67
C SER A 143 -10.84 -10.71 -2.12
N PRO A 144 -9.89 -11.62 -2.32
CA PRO A 144 -9.48 -12.00 -3.65
C PRO A 144 -10.56 -12.82 -4.37
N LYS A 145 -10.83 -12.50 -5.62
CA LYS A 145 -11.56 -13.37 -6.53
C LYS A 145 -10.65 -14.52 -6.99
N LEU A 146 -10.41 -15.48 -6.11
CA LEU A 146 -9.57 -16.65 -6.43
C LEU A 146 -10.40 -17.72 -7.14
N PRO A 147 -9.85 -18.40 -8.15
CA PRO A 147 -10.52 -19.54 -8.77
C PRO A 147 -10.68 -20.69 -7.77
N GLN A 148 -11.85 -21.33 -7.76
CA GLN A 148 -12.21 -22.36 -6.79
C GLN A 148 -11.34 -23.64 -6.86
N LYS A 149 -10.70 -23.93 -7.99
CA LYS A 149 -9.80 -25.08 -8.17
C LYS A 149 -8.53 -24.63 -8.90
N ILE A 150 -7.39 -24.91 -8.31
CA ILE A 150 -6.07 -24.68 -8.90
C ILE A 150 -5.42 -26.03 -9.14
N LYS A 151 -5.17 -26.38 -10.40
CA LYS A 151 -4.29 -27.49 -10.74
C LYS A 151 -2.85 -27.00 -10.53
N ARG A 152 -2.17 -27.50 -9.51
CA ARG A 152 -0.77 -27.14 -9.24
C ARG A 152 0.11 -27.69 -10.34
N SER A 153 0.93 -26.87 -10.97
CA SER A 153 1.94 -27.30 -11.94
C SER A 153 3.30 -27.56 -11.29
N ASN A 154 3.53 -27.02 -10.10
CA ASN A 154 4.79 -27.17 -9.33
C ASN A 154 6.05 -26.73 -10.11
N ASP A 155 5.94 -25.70 -10.94
CA ASP A 155 7.01 -25.35 -11.89
C ASP A 155 8.16 -24.58 -11.22
N TYR A 156 7.88 -23.83 -10.14
CA TYR A 156 8.86 -22.97 -9.48
C TYR A 156 8.44 -22.58 -8.06
N ILE A 157 9.39 -22.02 -7.34
CA ILE A 157 9.18 -21.37 -6.04
C ILE A 157 9.04 -19.86 -6.29
N LEU A 158 8.06 -19.24 -5.64
CA LEU A 158 7.68 -17.84 -5.87
C LEU A 158 8.02 -16.98 -4.65
N ALA A 159 8.56 -15.79 -4.89
CA ALA A 159 8.68 -14.72 -3.90
C ALA A 159 8.14 -13.41 -4.49
N VAL A 160 7.33 -12.67 -3.75
CA VAL A 160 6.67 -11.45 -4.24
C VAL A 160 6.87 -10.30 -3.27
N GLY A 161 7.26 -9.14 -3.78
CA GLY A 161 7.37 -7.95 -2.96
C GLY A 161 8.28 -6.87 -3.54
N ARG A 162 8.25 -5.68 -2.92
CA ARG A 162 9.13 -4.58 -3.32
C ARG A 162 10.59 -4.99 -3.17
N LEU A 163 11.41 -4.70 -4.17
CA LEU A 163 12.84 -5.00 -4.15
C LEU A 163 13.57 -3.98 -3.26
N GLU A 164 13.39 -4.17 -1.95
CA GLU A 164 14.00 -3.35 -0.89
C GLU A 164 14.70 -4.26 0.14
N LYS A 165 15.73 -3.76 0.81
CA LYS A 165 16.52 -4.51 1.80
C LYS A 165 15.66 -5.21 2.87
N VAL A 166 14.58 -4.56 3.33
CA VAL A 166 13.67 -5.12 4.32
C VAL A 166 12.99 -6.42 3.86
N LYS A 167 12.91 -6.66 2.55
CA LYS A 167 12.33 -7.89 1.99
C LYS A 167 13.27 -9.09 1.97
N GLY A 168 14.57 -8.87 2.20
CA GLY A 168 15.55 -9.95 2.38
C GLY A 168 15.79 -10.81 1.14
N PHE A 169 15.51 -10.31 -0.08
CA PHE A 169 15.73 -11.07 -1.32
C PHE A 169 17.22 -11.36 -1.59
N ASP A 170 18.12 -10.54 -1.07
CA ASP A 170 19.57 -10.81 -1.07
C ASP A 170 19.90 -12.09 -0.30
N LEU A 171 19.37 -12.28 0.89
CA LEU A 171 19.54 -13.52 1.67
C LEU A 171 18.87 -14.71 0.97
N LEU A 172 17.71 -14.51 0.36
CA LEU A 172 17.01 -15.54 -0.40
C LEU A 172 17.86 -16.01 -1.59
N ILE A 173 18.41 -15.09 -2.39
CA ILE A 173 19.30 -15.42 -3.52
C ILE A 173 20.57 -16.11 -3.02
N GLU A 174 21.15 -15.64 -1.93
CA GLU A 174 22.35 -16.26 -1.34
C GLU A 174 22.10 -17.71 -0.91
N SER A 175 20.94 -17.99 -0.32
CA SER A 175 20.56 -19.35 0.09
C SER A 175 20.32 -20.28 -1.10
N TRP A 176 20.12 -19.74 -2.32
CA TRP A 176 19.85 -20.54 -3.53
C TRP A 176 21.07 -21.19 -4.15
N LYS A 177 22.29 -20.91 -3.66
CA LYS A 177 23.55 -21.45 -4.20
C LYS A 177 23.58 -22.97 -4.32
N ASN A 178 22.87 -23.67 -3.44
CA ASN A 178 22.84 -25.14 -3.38
C ASN A 178 21.45 -25.72 -3.65
N ILE A 179 20.53 -24.91 -4.24
CA ILE A 179 19.15 -25.31 -4.52
C ILE A 179 18.98 -25.39 -6.03
N SER A 180 18.55 -26.55 -6.53
CA SER A 180 18.33 -26.80 -7.96
C SER A 180 16.96 -26.32 -8.47
N SER A 181 16.01 -26.04 -7.56
CA SER A 181 14.68 -25.58 -7.94
C SER A 181 14.69 -24.17 -8.54
N ASN A 182 13.77 -23.89 -9.45
CA ASN A 182 13.61 -22.57 -10.01
C ASN A 182 12.99 -21.59 -8.98
N LEU A 183 13.54 -20.39 -8.89
CA LEU A 183 13.03 -19.28 -8.09
C LEU A 183 12.60 -18.13 -9.01
N ILE A 184 11.37 -17.69 -8.85
CA ILE A 184 10.88 -16.45 -9.47
C ILE A 184 10.63 -15.42 -8.37
N ILE A 185 11.27 -14.26 -8.49
CA ILE A 185 11.06 -13.10 -7.63
C ILE A 185 10.28 -12.07 -8.45
N ILE A 186 9.10 -11.65 -7.99
CA ILE A 186 8.28 -10.65 -8.68
C ILE A 186 8.22 -9.37 -7.87
N GLY A 187 8.62 -8.26 -8.50
CA GLY A 187 8.56 -6.94 -7.90
C GLY A 187 9.50 -5.93 -8.50
N SER A 188 9.35 -4.68 -8.08
CA SER A 188 10.22 -3.56 -8.44
C SER A 188 10.80 -2.88 -7.20
N GLY A 189 11.88 -2.12 -7.37
CA GLY A 189 12.49 -1.37 -6.27
C GLY A 189 13.99 -1.12 -6.42
N LYS A 190 14.54 -0.40 -5.44
CA LYS A 190 15.91 0.12 -5.47
C LYS A 190 16.99 -0.96 -5.51
N GLU A 191 16.69 -2.16 -5.03
CA GLU A 191 17.64 -3.26 -4.97
C GLU A 191 17.72 -4.07 -6.28
N TYR A 192 16.91 -3.76 -7.31
CA TYR A 192 16.89 -4.53 -8.56
C TYR A 192 18.27 -4.79 -9.15
N SER A 193 19.08 -3.75 -9.32
CA SER A 193 20.45 -3.87 -9.88
C SER A 193 21.37 -4.68 -8.98
N ASN A 194 21.27 -4.52 -7.66
CA ASN A 194 22.10 -5.25 -6.71
C ASN A 194 21.73 -6.74 -6.69
N LEU A 195 20.45 -7.07 -6.75
CA LEU A 195 19.97 -8.46 -6.76
C LEU A 195 20.40 -9.17 -8.06
N ASN A 196 20.33 -8.52 -9.21
CA ASN A 196 20.83 -9.08 -10.46
C ASN A 196 22.36 -9.32 -10.45
N LYS A 197 23.13 -8.42 -9.82
CA LYS A 197 24.58 -8.65 -9.61
C LYS A 197 24.83 -9.88 -8.72
N LEU A 198 24.05 -10.08 -7.66
CA LEU A 198 24.16 -11.27 -6.82
C LEU A 198 23.86 -12.55 -7.58
N ILE A 199 22.79 -12.58 -8.39
CA ILE A 199 22.45 -13.71 -9.26
C ILE A 199 23.61 -14.03 -10.20
N ALA A 200 24.23 -13.02 -10.81
CA ALA A 200 25.36 -13.20 -11.71
C ALA A 200 26.61 -13.71 -10.96
N ASN A 201 26.96 -13.11 -9.82
CA ASN A 201 28.12 -13.47 -9.02
C ASN A 201 28.04 -14.92 -8.50
N PHE A 202 26.84 -15.38 -8.18
CA PHE A 202 26.61 -16.76 -7.71
C PHE A 202 26.32 -17.74 -8.84
N LYS A 203 26.35 -17.29 -10.11
CA LYS A 203 26.07 -18.11 -11.32
C LYS A 203 24.69 -18.79 -11.28
N LEU A 204 23.67 -18.05 -10.81
CA LEU A 204 22.30 -18.54 -10.60
C LEU A 204 21.33 -18.15 -11.73
N GLN A 205 21.81 -17.62 -12.87
CA GLN A 205 20.95 -17.09 -13.96
C GLN A 205 20.05 -18.17 -14.57
N SER A 206 20.42 -19.45 -14.47
CA SER A 206 19.59 -20.56 -14.92
C SER A 206 18.39 -20.86 -14.01
N ASN A 207 18.53 -20.58 -12.71
CA ASN A 207 17.59 -21.02 -11.70
C ASN A 207 16.83 -19.86 -11.02
N VAL A 208 17.37 -18.63 -11.04
CA VAL A 208 16.78 -17.48 -10.36
C VAL A 208 16.45 -16.38 -11.36
N LYS A 209 15.19 -15.98 -11.40
CA LYS A 209 14.71 -14.92 -12.29
C LYS A 209 13.98 -13.83 -11.50
N ILE A 210 14.31 -12.57 -11.80
CA ILE A 210 13.54 -11.42 -11.32
C ILE A 210 12.63 -10.95 -12.45
N ILE A 211 11.35 -10.76 -12.13
CA ILE A 211 10.32 -10.24 -13.04
C ILE A 211 9.79 -8.94 -12.43
N ASP A 212 9.53 -7.94 -13.25
CA ASP A 212 8.96 -6.67 -12.80
C ASP A 212 7.59 -6.86 -12.16
N GLU A 213 7.19 -5.88 -11.34
CA GLU A 213 5.85 -5.86 -10.77
C GLU A 213 4.77 -5.87 -11.85
N MET A 214 3.67 -6.50 -11.53
CA MET A 214 2.55 -6.66 -12.46
C MET A 214 1.22 -6.47 -11.72
N PRO A 215 0.11 -6.20 -12.47
CA PRO A 215 -1.23 -6.18 -11.92
C PRO A 215 -1.59 -7.49 -11.21
N GLN A 216 -2.41 -7.39 -10.16
CA GLN A 216 -2.80 -8.53 -9.32
C GLN A 216 -3.41 -9.69 -10.11
N MET A 217 -4.21 -9.40 -11.15
CA MET A 217 -4.81 -10.43 -11.99
C MET A 217 -3.76 -11.29 -12.71
N GLN A 218 -2.65 -10.70 -13.16
CA GLN A 218 -1.54 -11.42 -13.75
C GLN A 218 -0.74 -12.19 -12.69
N LEU A 219 -0.57 -11.60 -11.51
CA LEU A 219 0.14 -12.22 -10.40
C LEU A 219 -0.54 -13.51 -9.91
N ILE A 220 -1.88 -13.58 -9.98
CA ILE A 220 -2.65 -14.79 -9.65
C ILE A 220 -2.19 -15.99 -10.48
N GLU A 221 -1.85 -15.81 -11.76
CA GLU A 221 -1.37 -16.91 -12.60
C GLU A 221 -0.02 -17.46 -12.14
N TYR A 222 0.86 -16.59 -11.58
CA TYR A 222 2.10 -17.04 -10.96
C TYR A 222 1.85 -17.79 -9.65
N TYR A 223 0.90 -17.35 -8.82
CA TYR A 223 0.53 -18.08 -7.60
C TYR A 223 -0.05 -19.47 -7.91
N LYS A 224 -0.84 -19.60 -8.99
CA LYS A 224 -1.42 -20.88 -9.40
C LYS A 224 -0.36 -21.93 -9.77
N LYS A 225 0.71 -21.49 -10.41
CA LYS A 225 1.79 -22.37 -10.92
C LYS A 225 2.91 -22.61 -9.93
N ALA A 226 3.00 -21.81 -8.88
CA ALA A 226 4.03 -21.94 -7.88
C ALA A 226 3.82 -23.19 -7.01
N SER A 227 4.91 -23.94 -6.76
CA SER A 227 4.91 -25.04 -5.79
C SER A 227 4.91 -24.53 -4.34
N MET A 228 5.54 -23.36 -4.11
CA MET A 228 5.72 -22.75 -2.80
C MET A 228 5.81 -21.24 -2.92
N LEU A 229 5.34 -20.52 -1.89
CA LEU A 229 5.58 -19.08 -1.70
C LEU A 229 6.59 -18.90 -0.55
N ILE A 230 7.63 -18.10 -0.80
CA ILE A 230 8.62 -17.74 0.23
C ILE A 230 8.47 -16.27 0.58
N ILE A 231 8.47 -15.99 1.90
CA ILE A 231 8.53 -14.65 2.48
C ILE A 231 9.83 -14.52 3.25
N SER A 232 10.81 -13.82 2.67
CA SER A 232 12.16 -13.67 3.22
C SER A 232 12.39 -12.37 4.01
N SER A 233 11.31 -11.63 4.33
CA SER A 233 11.39 -10.33 5.00
C SER A 233 12.17 -10.39 6.32
N ARG A 234 13.01 -9.37 6.57
CA ARG A 234 13.75 -9.16 7.81
C ARG A 234 12.85 -8.59 8.92
#